data_bb14be2b191f892c84f51d2d5738d168
#
_entry.id   bb14be2b191f892c84f51d2d5738d168
#
_cell.length_a   1.000
_cell.length_b   1.000
_cell.length_c   1.000
_cell.angle_alpha   90.00
_cell.angle_beta   90.00
_cell.angle_gamma   90.00
#
_symmetry.space_group_name_H-M   'P 1'
#
loop_
_entity.id
_entity.type
_entity.pdbx_description
1 polymer ?
#
loop_
_entity_poly.entity_id
_entity_poly.type
_entity_poly.pdbx_seq_one_letter_code
_entity_poly.pdbx_strand_id
1 'polypeptide(L)'
;MKQMPEHGTIEFEKITEYMGMHKLPRGFAQAFSLYRPDGIPELMPRDTYEELLSPYSLERTQKQFLDEALDAIESDETVLLFSRFFVWDMCSKRNKYDIDNYTELKPSCLGPYNEAYAFLILLACVPVAKKEMERRGIPEQYYSDIPHRMLRDQMKRYRETGRIDVEDMPWKMNFYTLTIFLLDRFLFIPYEHGEGFSLYRSEKTGKVIGLNDAGNVYDCEGQLLSWADEDEAEEREEDSRETENADPDSGYVYAIRSAKREGTFVTVKEETAKTITGNYMNPVGFTQRELITIDRSEYRQVLKKGDYLIALHIPGGEGYTPERIHHSMRLALDFFSKYYPELDMKGFWSSSWLYDKRLELIIGKNRNITNVADLMFRYSDGENGHMLYIHLYQDLGRTLRDYPCKTSLQKGARDFLLAGNRFCTTGMIILKEEALSGDVYYTEEDEKAFFELMKAEGIKC
;
A
#
# COMPACT_ATOMS: atom_id res chain seq x y z
N MET A 1 -7.59 12.57 -34.81
CA MET A 1 -8.10 12.63 -33.41
C MET A 1 -9.58 12.94 -33.48
N LYS A 2 -10.46 11.94 -33.27
CA LYS A 2 -11.89 12.16 -33.13
C LYS A 2 -12.15 12.63 -31.70
N GLN A 3 -12.71 13.80 -31.54
CA GLN A 3 -13.25 14.29 -30.29
C GLN A 3 -14.23 13.25 -29.72
N MET A 4 -14.00 12.77 -28.52
CA MET A 4 -14.93 11.92 -27.78
C MET A 4 -16.19 12.72 -27.46
N PRO A 5 -17.37 12.10 -27.42
CA PRO A 5 -18.62 12.84 -27.28
C PRO A 5 -18.75 13.45 -25.88
N GLU A 6 -19.01 14.75 -25.84
CA GLU A 6 -19.38 15.53 -24.65
C GLU A 6 -20.58 14.94 -23.86
N HIS A 7 -21.36 14.05 -24.48
CA HIS A 7 -22.53 13.43 -23.87
C HIS A 7 -22.23 12.59 -22.59
N GLY A 8 -21.16 11.83 -22.57
CA GLY A 8 -20.86 10.99 -21.40
C GLY A 8 -20.48 11.77 -20.16
N THR A 9 -19.81 12.91 -20.29
CA THR A 9 -19.42 13.77 -19.16
C THR A 9 -20.62 14.47 -18.55
N ILE A 10 -21.54 14.99 -19.38
CA ILE A 10 -22.76 15.66 -18.92
C ILE A 10 -23.69 14.67 -18.18
N GLU A 11 -23.74 13.43 -18.64
CA GLU A 11 -24.53 12.38 -17.97
C GLU A 11 -23.93 12.01 -16.60
N PHE A 12 -22.62 11.88 -16.51
CA PHE A 12 -21.90 11.61 -15.28
C PHE A 12 -22.11 12.71 -14.23
N GLU A 13 -21.95 13.99 -14.61
CA GLU A 13 -22.16 15.13 -13.72
C GLU A 13 -23.59 15.18 -13.16
N LYS A 14 -24.61 14.92 -13.99
CA LYS A 14 -26.00 14.86 -13.54
C LYS A 14 -26.25 13.74 -12.52
N ILE A 15 -25.66 12.58 -12.74
CA ILE A 15 -25.76 11.44 -11.82
C ILE A 15 -25.11 11.79 -10.49
N THR A 16 -23.90 12.34 -10.50
CA THR A 16 -23.16 12.68 -9.28
C THR A 16 -23.83 13.82 -8.50
N GLU A 17 -24.40 14.80 -9.20
CA GLU A 17 -25.22 15.85 -8.58
C GLU A 17 -26.48 15.25 -7.92
N TYR A 18 -27.21 14.37 -8.62
CA TYR A 18 -28.37 13.66 -8.07
C TYR A 18 -28.02 12.86 -6.81
N MET A 19 -26.89 12.15 -6.85
CA MET A 19 -26.40 11.35 -5.72
C MET A 19 -25.82 12.21 -4.60
N GLY A 20 -25.53 13.49 -4.85
CA GLY A 20 -24.87 14.39 -3.90
C GLY A 20 -23.41 13.98 -3.61
N MET A 21 -22.74 13.42 -4.61
CA MET A 21 -21.36 12.96 -4.50
C MET A 21 -20.42 13.92 -5.23
N HIS A 22 -19.67 14.72 -4.48
CA HIS A 22 -18.85 15.80 -5.01
C HIS A 22 -17.35 15.51 -5.03
N LYS A 23 -16.90 14.53 -4.25
CA LYS A 23 -15.51 14.11 -4.18
C LYS A 23 -15.39 12.69 -4.74
N LEU A 24 -15.07 12.61 -6.02
CA LEU A 24 -14.91 11.34 -6.72
C LEU A 24 -13.50 11.21 -7.28
N PRO A 25 -13.00 9.98 -7.45
CA PRO A 25 -11.66 9.74 -8.01
C PRO A 25 -11.43 10.44 -9.36
N ARG A 26 -10.22 10.94 -9.56
CA ARG A 26 -9.80 11.47 -10.85
C ARG A 26 -10.00 10.42 -11.95
N GLY A 27 -10.52 10.84 -13.11
CA GLY A 27 -10.76 9.95 -14.25
C GLY A 27 -12.05 9.13 -14.21
N PHE A 28 -12.89 9.27 -13.17
CA PHE A 28 -14.17 8.55 -13.10
C PHE A 28 -15.13 8.90 -14.23
N ALA A 29 -15.22 10.16 -14.62
CA ALA A 29 -16.04 10.57 -15.78
C ALA A 29 -15.57 9.87 -17.07
N GLN A 30 -14.26 9.76 -17.26
CA GLN A 30 -13.71 9.04 -18.41
C GLN A 30 -13.98 7.53 -18.30
N ALA A 31 -13.80 6.93 -17.12
CA ALA A 31 -14.10 5.52 -16.88
C ALA A 31 -15.60 5.22 -17.09
N PHE A 32 -16.49 6.10 -16.63
CA PHE A 32 -17.94 5.96 -16.83
C PHE A 32 -18.31 5.97 -18.32
N SER A 33 -17.65 6.78 -19.13
CA SER A 33 -17.87 6.78 -20.58
C SER A 33 -17.52 5.45 -21.27
N LEU A 34 -16.67 4.65 -20.65
CA LEU A 34 -16.27 3.31 -21.14
C LEU A 34 -17.15 2.17 -20.58
N TYR A 35 -17.85 2.43 -19.49
CA TYR A 35 -18.73 1.44 -18.87
C TYR A 35 -19.90 1.11 -19.79
N ARG A 36 -20.27 -0.15 -19.84
CA ARG A 36 -21.43 -0.64 -20.59
C ARG A 36 -22.29 -1.48 -19.67
N PRO A 37 -23.46 -0.96 -19.25
CA PRO A 37 -24.36 -1.70 -18.38
C PRO A 37 -24.85 -2.97 -19.09
N ASP A 38 -24.92 -4.07 -18.33
CA ASP A 38 -25.36 -5.38 -18.82
C ASP A 38 -26.88 -5.60 -18.69
N GLY A 39 -27.61 -4.59 -18.20
CA GLY A 39 -29.07 -4.61 -18.04
C GLY A 39 -29.59 -5.48 -16.90
N ILE A 40 -28.72 -5.94 -16.00
CA ILE A 40 -29.12 -6.71 -14.80
C ILE A 40 -29.79 -5.74 -13.80
N PRO A 41 -31.02 -6.04 -13.31
CA PRO A 41 -31.80 -5.12 -12.48
C PRO A 41 -31.45 -5.18 -10.97
N GLU A 42 -30.33 -5.79 -10.59
CA GLU A 42 -29.89 -5.97 -9.22
C GLU A 42 -28.43 -5.53 -9.05
N LEU A 43 -28.05 -5.09 -7.85
CA LEU A 43 -26.68 -4.75 -7.52
C LEU A 43 -25.83 -6.02 -7.39
N MET A 44 -26.39 -7.04 -6.72
CA MET A 44 -25.80 -8.37 -6.57
C MET A 44 -26.89 -9.44 -6.40
N PRO A 45 -26.60 -10.71 -6.73
CA PRO A 45 -27.54 -11.81 -6.48
C PRO A 45 -27.88 -11.93 -4.98
N ARG A 46 -29.18 -12.04 -4.66
CA ARG A 46 -29.65 -12.11 -3.26
C ARG A 46 -29.12 -13.32 -2.50
N ASP A 47 -28.97 -14.45 -3.18
CA ASP A 47 -28.37 -15.66 -2.59
C ASP A 47 -26.91 -15.42 -2.20
N THR A 48 -26.13 -14.74 -3.02
CA THR A 48 -24.75 -14.35 -2.69
C THR A 48 -24.70 -13.39 -1.49
N TYR A 49 -25.61 -12.42 -1.45
CA TYR A 49 -25.73 -11.50 -0.31
C TYR A 49 -26.02 -12.25 1.01
N GLU A 50 -27.00 -13.17 0.97
CA GLU A 50 -27.33 -14.00 2.13
C GLU A 50 -26.19 -14.94 2.52
N GLU A 51 -25.52 -15.57 1.56
CA GLU A 51 -24.36 -16.43 1.80
C GLU A 51 -23.25 -15.66 2.54
N LEU A 52 -22.90 -14.44 2.08
CA LEU A 52 -21.86 -13.62 2.68
C LEU A 52 -22.18 -13.20 4.11
N LEU A 53 -23.43 -12.92 4.44
CA LEU A 53 -23.84 -12.44 5.75
C LEU A 53 -24.23 -13.56 6.72
N SER A 54 -24.61 -14.73 6.25
CA SER A 54 -25.11 -15.84 7.08
C SER A 54 -24.16 -16.29 8.21
N PRO A 55 -22.82 -16.22 8.09
CA PRO A 55 -21.93 -16.58 9.17
C PRO A 55 -21.96 -15.61 10.36
N TYR A 56 -22.56 -14.41 10.18
CA TYR A 56 -22.55 -13.34 11.16
C TYR A 56 -23.95 -13.17 11.76
N SER A 57 -24.13 -13.55 13.02
CA SER A 57 -25.42 -13.42 13.73
C SER A 57 -25.80 -11.97 13.95
N LEU A 58 -26.40 -11.31 12.94
CA LEU A 58 -26.93 -9.96 13.03
C LEU A 58 -28.28 -9.95 13.78
N GLU A 59 -28.54 -8.87 14.52
CA GLU A 59 -29.88 -8.62 15.07
C GLU A 59 -30.88 -8.39 13.92
N ARG A 60 -32.14 -8.70 14.18
CA ARG A 60 -33.21 -8.55 13.16
C ARG A 60 -33.27 -7.13 12.58
N THR A 61 -33.16 -6.12 13.42
CA THR A 61 -33.16 -4.70 13.03
C THR A 61 -31.95 -4.34 12.17
N GLN A 62 -30.78 -4.88 12.51
CA GLN A 62 -29.53 -4.66 11.74
C GLN A 62 -29.61 -5.31 10.34
N LYS A 63 -30.12 -6.57 10.28
CA LYS A 63 -30.32 -7.25 8.99
C LYS A 63 -31.35 -6.52 8.15
N GLN A 64 -32.50 -6.13 8.74
CA GLN A 64 -33.55 -5.37 8.07
C GLN A 64 -33.03 -4.05 7.49
N PHE A 65 -32.20 -3.30 8.24
CA PHE A 65 -31.59 -2.06 7.75
C PHE A 65 -30.73 -2.30 6.50
N LEU A 66 -29.91 -3.35 6.48
CA LEU A 66 -29.09 -3.68 5.30
C LEU A 66 -29.95 -4.14 4.11
N ASP A 67 -31.03 -4.88 4.36
CA ASP A 67 -31.97 -5.30 3.32
C ASP A 67 -32.69 -4.10 2.69
N GLU A 68 -33.17 -3.18 3.51
CA GLU A 68 -33.81 -1.94 3.08
C GLU A 68 -32.82 -1.01 2.33
N ALA A 69 -31.58 -0.97 2.76
CA ALA A 69 -30.53 -0.21 2.06
C ALA A 69 -30.24 -0.79 0.67
N LEU A 70 -30.17 -2.12 0.56
CA LEU A 70 -29.99 -2.78 -0.73
C LEU A 70 -31.18 -2.56 -1.64
N ASP A 71 -32.41 -2.69 -1.12
CA ASP A 71 -33.65 -2.42 -1.86
C ASP A 71 -33.71 -0.96 -2.33
N ALA A 72 -33.26 -0.01 -1.51
CA ALA A 72 -33.21 1.42 -1.89
C ALA A 72 -32.25 1.67 -3.06
N ILE A 73 -31.10 1.00 -3.09
CA ILE A 73 -30.15 1.09 -4.22
C ILE A 73 -30.79 0.49 -5.48
N GLU A 74 -31.40 -0.70 -5.38
CA GLU A 74 -31.92 -1.43 -6.53
C GLU A 74 -33.23 -0.87 -7.09
N SER A 75 -34.00 -0.13 -6.28
CA SER A 75 -35.24 0.53 -6.72
C SER A 75 -35.06 1.85 -7.47
N ASP A 76 -33.87 2.46 -7.39
CA ASP A 76 -33.52 3.69 -8.10
C ASP A 76 -32.57 3.37 -9.26
N GLU A 77 -33.07 3.51 -10.50
CA GLU A 77 -32.29 3.18 -11.71
C GLU A 77 -30.99 3.97 -11.82
N THR A 78 -30.97 5.23 -11.37
CA THR A 78 -29.76 6.07 -11.44
C THR A 78 -28.73 5.63 -10.42
N VAL A 79 -29.17 5.36 -9.19
CA VAL A 79 -28.30 4.87 -8.11
C VAL A 79 -27.75 3.48 -8.47
N LEU A 80 -28.60 2.58 -8.97
CA LEU A 80 -28.19 1.24 -9.38
C LEU A 80 -27.17 1.29 -10.52
N LEU A 81 -27.40 2.09 -11.56
CA LEU A 81 -26.48 2.25 -12.69
C LEU A 81 -25.10 2.69 -12.21
N PHE A 82 -25.06 3.71 -11.35
CA PHE A 82 -23.81 4.25 -10.83
C PHE A 82 -23.11 3.26 -9.87
N SER A 83 -23.88 2.56 -9.05
CA SER A 83 -23.37 1.53 -8.15
C SER A 83 -22.73 0.39 -8.91
N ARG A 84 -23.34 -0.07 -9.99
CA ARG A 84 -22.78 -1.09 -10.87
C ARG A 84 -21.55 -0.63 -11.63
N PHE A 85 -21.51 0.65 -12.00
CA PHE A 85 -20.30 1.28 -12.54
C PHE A 85 -19.15 1.23 -11.51
N PHE A 86 -19.41 1.58 -10.24
CA PHE A 86 -18.41 1.48 -9.18
C PHE A 86 -17.86 0.06 -9.04
N VAL A 87 -18.74 -0.93 -8.96
CA VAL A 87 -18.33 -2.35 -8.86
C VAL A 87 -17.46 -2.74 -10.05
N TRP A 88 -17.85 -2.33 -11.26
CA TRP A 88 -17.07 -2.60 -12.47
C TRP A 88 -15.70 -1.91 -12.44
N ASP A 89 -15.64 -0.64 -12.04
CA ASP A 89 -14.40 0.13 -11.98
C ASP A 89 -13.44 -0.46 -10.95
N MET A 90 -13.90 -0.73 -9.73
CA MET A 90 -13.10 -1.37 -8.68
C MET A 90 -12.55 -2.73 -9.12
N CYS A 91 -13.38 -3.57 -9.75
CA CYS A 91 -12.95 -4.88 -10.22
C CYS A 91 -12.05 -4.83 -11.45
N SER A 92 -12.13 -3.76 -12.25
CA SER A 92 -11.32 -3.59 -13.48
C SER A 92 -9.95 -3.00 -13.20
N LYS A 93 -9.80 -2.16 -12.16
CA LYS A 93 -8.55 -1.48 -11.78
C LYS A 93 -7.71 -2.25 -10.76
N ARG A 94 -7.84 -3.55 -10.69
CA ARG A 94 -7.21 -4.45 -9.70
C ARG A 94 -5.72 -4.25 -9.46
N ASN A 95 -5.00 -3.69 -10.42
CA ASN A 95 -3.55 -3.52 -10.37
C ASN A 95 -3.12 -2.05 -10.32
N LYS A 96 -4.07 -1.12 -10.13
CA LYS A 96 -3.77 0.32 -10.05
C LYS A 96 -4.13 0.81 -8.67
N TYR A 97 -3.11 1.08 -7.90
CA TYR A 97 -3.17 1.77 -6.61
C TYR A 97 -3.46 3.27 -6.81
N ASP A 98 -4.57 3.61 -7.43
CA ASP A 98 -5.10 4.98 -7.38
C ASP A 98 -6.12 5.04 -6.23
N ILE A 99 -5.57 4.88 -5.03
CA ILE A 99 -6.26 4.45 -3.82
C ILE A 99 -6.97 5.59 -3.11
N ASP A 100 -6.41 6.79 -3.13
CA ASP A 100 -6.79 7.88 -2.21
C ASP A 100 -8.15 8.50 -2.50
N ASN A 101 -8.81 8.05 -3.54
CA ASN A 101 -9.97 8.67 -4.11
C ASN A 101 -11.32 8.00 -3.80
N TYR A 102 -11.36 6.88 -3.04
CA TYR A 102 -12.62 6.21 -2.68
C TYR A 102 -13.11 6.55 -1.26
N THR A 103 -12.73 7.70 -0.72
CA THR A 103 -12.86 7.99 0.71
C THR A 103 -14.27 8.33 1.19
N GLU A 104 -15.17 8.84 0.34
CA GLU A 104 -16.50 9.30 0.78
C GLU A 104 -17.65 8.77 -0.10
N LEU A 105 -17.86 7.44 -0.10
CA LEU A 105 -18.98 6.82 -0.80
C LEU A 105 -20.27 6.89 0.05
N LYS A 106 -20.88 8.07 0.15
CA LYS A 106 -22.12 8.30 0.92
C LYS A 106 -23.15 9.10 0.10
N PRO A 107 -23.88 8.44 -0.82
CA PRO A 107 -24.87 9.13 -1.64
C PRO A 107 -25.99 9.75 -0.79
N SER A 108 -26.14 11.07 -0.83
CA SER A 108 -27.14 11.76 -0.01
C SER A 108 -28.58 11.43 -0.41
N CYS A 109 -28.83 11.03 -1.65
CA CYS A 109 -30.14 10.60 -2.15
C CYS A 109 -30.67 9.34 -1.43
N LEU A 110 -29.80 8.50 -0.84
CA LEU A 110 -30.21 7.33 -0.06
C LEU A 110 -30.66 7.64 1.36
N GLY A 111 -30.61 8.91 1.79
CA GLY A 111 -31.06 9.32 3.12
C GLY A 111 -30.38 8.52 4.23
N PRO A 112 -31.16 7.82 5.12
CA PRO A 112 -30.59 7.08 6.24
C PRO A 112 -29.73 5.88 5.83
N TYR A 113 -29.87 5.39 4.60
CA TYR A 113 -29.15 4.21 4.09
C TYR A 113 -27.78 4.54 3.49
N ASN A 114 -27.40 5.81 3.40
CA ASN A 114 -26.16 6.24 2.77
C ASN A 114 -24.89 5.67 3.45
N GLU A 115 -24.93 5.39 4.76
CA GLU A 115 -23.82 4.80 5.50
C GLU A 115 -23.55 3.33 5.11
N ALA A 116 -24.59 2.60 4.65
CA ALA A 116 -24.43 1.23 4.19
C ALA A 116 -23.91 1.11 2.75
N TYR A 117 -23.92 2.21 1.99
CA TYR A 117 -23.64 2.18 0.56
C TYR A 117 -22.28 1.59 0.23
N ALA A 118 -21.21 2.14 0.81
CA ALA A 118 -19.83 1.65 0.56
C ALA A 118 -19.68 0.16 0.91
N PHE A 119 -20.30 -0.28 2.00
CA PHE A 119 -20.30 -1.69 2.41
C PHE A 119 -21.01 -2.58 1.38
N LEU A 120 -22.19 -2.19 0.88
CA LEU A 120 -22.93 -2.94 -0.12
C LEU A 120 -22.20 -3.00 -1.47
N ILE A 121 -21.53 -1.91 -1.87
CA ILE A 121 -20.67 -1.90 -3.05
C ILE A 121 -19.52 -2.93 -2.94
N LEU A 122 -18.86 -3.01 -1.77
CA LEU A 122 -17.81 -4.01 -1.55
C LEU A 122 -18.37 -5.43 -1.67
N LEU A 123 -19.53 -5.73 -1.06
CA LEU A 123 -20.17 -7.05 -1.19
C LEU A 123 -20.49 -7.38 -2.65
N ALA A 124 -20.96 -6.39 -3.41
CA ALA A 124 -21.29 -6.57 -4.83
C ALA A 124 -20.06 -6.85 -5.72
N CYS A 125 -18.85 -6.56 -5.26
CA CYS A 125 -17.62 -6.97 -5.96
C CYS A 125 -17.38 -8.49 -5.91
N VAL A 126 -17.86 -9.20 -4.88
CA VAL A 126 -17.57 -10.62 -4.68
C VAL A 126 -18.06 -11.51 -5.84
N PRO A 127 -19.31 -11.42 -6.32
CA PRO A 127 -19.76 -12.24 -7.45
C PRO A 127 -18.99 -11.92 -8.75
N VAL A 128 -18.53 -10.68 -8.94
CA VAL A 128 -17.67 -10.31 -10.08
C VAL A 128 -16.28 -10.93 -9.93
N ALA A 129 -15.73 -10.88 -8.73
CA ALA A 129 -14.45 -11.51 -8.40
C ALA A 129 -14.49 -13.03 -8.57
N LYS A 130 -15.57 -13.71 -8.12
CA LYS A 130 -15.77 -15.17 -8.32
C LYS A 130 -15.78 -15.52 -9.81
N LYS A 131 -16.48 -14.77 -10.67
CA LYS A 131 -16.48 -14.99 -12.13
C LYS A 131 -15.09 -14.86 -12.76
N GLU A 132 -14.33 -13.86 -12.32
CA GLU A 132 -12.96 -13.67 -12.82
C GLU A 132 -12.02 -14.77 -12.30
N MET A 133 -12.19 -15.21 -11.06
CA MET A 133 -11.45 -16.35 -10.48
C MET A 133 -11.66 -17.61 -11.34
N GLU A 134 -12.92 -17.91 -11.67
CA GLU A 134 -13.28 -19.05 -12.54
C GLU A 134 -12.64 -18.90 -13.94
N ARG A 135 -12.72 -17.69 -14.54
CA ARG A 135 -12.12 -17.40 -15.84
C ARG A 135 -10.62 -17.64 -15.87
N ARG A 136 -9.92 -17.33 -14.77
CA ARG A 136 -8.47 -17.55 -14.62
C ARG A 136 -8.12 -18.98 -14.21
N GLY A 137 -9.09 -19.80 -13.86
CA GLY A 137 -8.88 -21.14 -13.34
C GLY A 137 -8.23 -21.16 -11.95
N ILE A 138 -8.40 -20.09 -11.17
CA ILE A 138 -7.91 -20.01 -9.79
C ILE A 138 -8.81 -20.87 -8.90
N PRO A 139 -8.25 -21.83 -8.14
CA PRO A 139 -9.04 -22.65 -7.21
C PRO A 139 -9.73 -21.80 -6.14
N GLU A 140 -10.96 -22.16 -5.78
CA GLU A 140 -11.80 -21.43 -4.83
C GLU A 140 -11.12 -21.20 -3.47
N GLN A 141 -10.31 -22.14 -3.02
CA GLN A 141 -9.56 -22.05 -1.76
C GLN A 141 -8.65 -20.80 -1.62
N TYR A 142 -8.28 -20.17 -2.72
CA TYR A 142 -7.47 -18.96 -2.71
C TYR A 142 -8.28 -17.67 -2.49
N TYR A 143 -9.60 -17.75 -2.59
CA TYR A 143 -10.45 -16.57 -2.49
C TYR A 143 -11.61 -16.70 -1.50
N SER A 144 -12.17 -17.89 -1.25
CA SER A 144 -13.38 -18.07 -0.45
C SER A 144 -13.33 -17.39 0.93
N ASP A 145 -12.20 -17.46 1.63
CA ASP A 145 -12.02 -16.86 2.95
C ASP A 145 -11.56 -15.39 2.92
N ILE A 146 -11.14 -14.90 1.76
CA ILE A 146 -10.53 -13.57 1.64
C ILE A 146 -11.51 -12.44 2.01
N PRO A 147 -12.76 -12.37 1.47
CA PRO A 147 -13.72 -11.36 1.88
C PRO A 147 -14.07 -11.46 3.38
N HIS A 148 -14.16 -12.68 3.91
CA HIS A 148 -14.52 -12.94 5.30
C HIS A 148 -13.48 -12.43 6.31
N ARG A 149 -12.24 -12.16 5.90
CA ARG A 149 -11.24 -11.56 6.76
C ARG A 149 -11.64 -10.13 7.16
N MET A 150 -12.17 -9.36 6.22
CA MET A 150 -12.66 -8.00 6.50
C MET A 150 -14.09 -8.01 7.03
N LEU A 151 -14.96 -8.86 6.50
CA LEU A 151 -16.34 -8.99 6.95
C LEU A 151 -16.45 -9.32 8.43
N ARG A 152 -15.58 -10.16 8.99
CA ARG A 152 -15.61 -10.52 10.41
C ARG A 152 -15.51 -9.30 11.31
N ASP A 153 -14.54 -8.44 11.05
CA ASP A 153 -14.31 -7.25 11.87
C ASP A 153 -15.39 -6.21 11.64
N GLN A 154 -15.82 -6.03 10.38
CA GLN A 154 -16.91 -5.13 10.03
C GLN A 154 -18.24 -5.54 10.68
N MET A 155 -18.58 -6.82 10.64
CA MET A 155 -19.81 -7.34 11.26
C MET A 155 -19.74 -7.31 12.79
N LYS A 156 -18.57 -7.54 13.38
CA LYS A 156 -18.36 -7.36 14.81
C LYS A 156 -18.61 -5.91 15.21
N ARG A 157 -17.99 -4.95 14.54
CA ARG A 157 -18.18 -3.51 14.78
C ARG A 157 -19.65 -3.10 14.61
N TYR A 158 -20.30 -3.58 13.55
CA TYR A 158 -21.73 -3.28 13.31
C TYR A 158 -22.62 -3.77 14.44
N ARG A 159 -22.42 -4.98 14.95
CA ARG A 159 -23.17 -5.49 16.11
C ARG A 159 -22.93 -4.68 17.39
N GLU A 160 -21.70 -4.27 17.63
CA GLU A 160 -21.32 -3.58 18.86
C GLU A 160 -21.72 -2.10 18.88
N THR A 161 -21.70 -1.43 17.73
CA THR A 161 -21.84 0.02 17.63
C THR A 161 -23.03 0.48 16.80
N GLY A 162 -23.66 -0.39 16.03
CA GLY A 162 -24.66 -0.03 15.02
C GLY A 162 -24.11 0.69 13.78
N ARG A 163 -22.79 0.86 13.66
CA ARG A 163 -22.14 1.57 12.54
C ARG A 163 -21.69 0.58 11.48
N ILE A 164 -22.12 0.83 10.23
CA ILE A 164 -21.81 -0.03 9.06
C ILE A 164 -20.88 0.67 8.05
N ASP A 165 -20.58 1.93 8.25
CA ASP A 165 -19.63 2.69 7.41
C ASP A 165 -18.29 1.97 7.24
N VAL A 166 -17.70 2.12 6.08
CA VAL A 166 -16.40 1.49 5.74
C VAL A 166 -15.29 2.51 5.96
N GLU A 167 -14.46 2.26 6.95
CA GLU A 167 -13.18 2.95 7.12
C GLU A 167 -12.13 2.29 6.23
N ASP A 168 -11.18 3.07 5.72
CA ASP A 168 -10.08 2.58 4.88
C ASP A 168 -10.58 1.75 3.68
N MET A 169 -11.50 2.35 2.93
CA MET A 169 -12.09 1.74 1.74
C MET A 169 -11.03 1.25 0.73
N PRO A 170 -9.97 2.02 0.45
CA PRO A 170 -8.92 1.63 -0.48
C PRO A 170 -8.24 0.31 -0.11
N TRP A 171 -7.88 0.12 1.14
CA TRP A 171 -7.30 -1.14 1.59
C TRP A 171 -8.31 -2.28 1.55
N LYS A 172 -9.53 -2.05 2.04
CA LYS A 172 -10.57 -3.10 2.15
C LYS A 172 -11.02 -3.61 0.79
N MET A 173 -11.10 -2.76 -0.24
CA MET A 173 -11.53 -3.20 -1.57
C MET A 173 -10.70 -4.35 -2.14
N ASN A 174 -9.41 -4.42 -1.79
CA ASN A 174 -8.54 -5.49 -2.27
C ASN A 174 -9.03 -6.89 -1.89
N PHE A 175 -9.74 -7.02 -0.77
CA PHE A 175 -10.27 -8.29 -0.27
C PHE A 175 -11.55 -8.73 -1.02
N TYR A 176 -12.24 -7.81 -1.67
CA TYR A 176 -13.51 -8.08 -2.37
C TYR A 176 -13.35 -8.17 -3.90
N THR A 177 -12.23 -7.71 -4.45
CA THR A 177 -12.02 -7.57 -5.90
C THR A 177 -11.09 -8.60 -6.53
N LEU A 178 -10.75 -9.69 -5.86
CA LEU A 178 -9.77 -10.69 -6.29
C LEU A 178 -8.37 -10.09 -6.54
N THR A 179 -7.96 -9.10 -5.74
CA THR A 179 -6.67 -8.43 -5.87
C THR A 179 -5.65 -8.99 -4.90
N ILE A 180 -6.07 -9.35 -3.67
CA ILE A 180 -5.20 -9.82 -2.60
C ILE A 180 -5.35 -11.33 -2.38
N PHE A 181 -4.22 -12.00 -2.15
CA PHE A 181 -4.17 -13.46 -1.93
C PHE A 181 -3.37 -13.77 -0.68
N LEU A 182 -3.92 -14.64 0.18
CA LEU A 182 -3.18 -15.21 1.30
C LEU A 182 -2.47 -16.48 0.83
N LEU A 183 -1.13 -16.40 0.75
CA LEU A 183 -0.31 -17.56 0.38
C LEU A 183 0.61 -17.87 1.57
N ASP A 184 0.28 -18.95 2.24
CA ASP A 184 0.84 -19.34 3.55
C ASP A 184 0.61 -18.27 4.63
N ARG A 185 1.61 -17.45 4.94
CA ARG A 185 1.61 -16.49 6.05
C ARG A 185 1.29 -15.06 5.63
N PHE A 186 1.60 -14.68 4.38
CA PHE A 186 1.60 -13.31 3.92
C PHE A 186 0.50 -13.05 2.89
N LEU A 187 0.10 -11.79 2.79
CA LEU A 187 -0.83 -11.32 1.77
C LEU A 187 -0.03 -10.75 0.60
N PHE A 188 -0.46 -11.07 -0.61
CA PHE A 188 0.21 -10.69 -1.84
C PHE A 188 -0.74 -9.99 -2.80
N ILE A 189 -0.27 -8.91 -3.42
CA ILE A 189 -1.01 -8.08 -4.39
C ILE A 189 -0.10 -7.82 -5.59
N PRO A 190 -0.58 -7.87 -6.84
CA PRO A 190 0.15 -7.33 -7.98
C PRO A 190 0.42 -5.83 -7.79
N TYR A 191 1.64 -5.40 -8.05
CA TYR A 191 2.08 -4.03 -7.86
C TYR A 191 2.88 -3.55 -9.08
N GLU A 192 2.60 -2.37 -9.59
CA GLU A 192 3.38 -1.71 -10.62
C GLU A 192 4.40 -0.79 -9.97
N HIS A 193 5.70 -1.03 -10.20
CA HIS A 193 6.78 -0.22 -9.65
C HIS A 193 6.67 1.23 -10.11
N GLY A 194 6.34 2.12 -9.19
CA GLY A 194 6.13 3.54 -9.43
C GLY A 194 7.25 4.43 -8.92
N GLU A 195 8.12 3.90 -8.07
CA GLU A 195 9.16 4.63 -7.38
C GLU A 195 10.20 5.20 -8.36
N GLY A 196 10.74 6.36 -8.02
CA GLY A 196 11.67 7.13 -8.84
C GLY A 196 13.10 6.57 -8.83
N PHE A 197 13.28 5.25 -9.09
CA PHE A 197 14.60 4.64 -9.22
C PHE A 197 14.61 3.39 -10.11
N SER A 198 15.80 2.94 -10.44
CA SER A 198 16.01 1.70 -11.19
C SER A 198 17.10 0.83 -10.55
N LEU A 199 16.97 -0.51 -10.68
CA LEU A 199 17.99 -1.46 -10.25
C LEU A 199 18.75 -2.04 -11.44
N TYR A 200 20.05 -2.20 -11.24
CA TYR A 200 20.98 -2.71 -12.25
C TYR A 200 21.79 -3.85 -11.64
N ARG A 201 21.95 -4.95 -12.40
CA ARG A 201 22.75 -6.12 -12.00
C ARG A 201 24.04 -6.16 -12.80
N SER A 202 25.16 -6.32 -12.11
CA SER A 202 26.46 -6.56 -12.71
C SER A 202 26.50 -7.95 -13.36
N GLU A 203 26.81 -8.01 -14.65
CA GLU A 203 27.01 -9.26 -15.39
C GLU A 203 28.28 -10.03 -14.94
N LYS A 204 29.21 -9.33 -14.29
CA LYS A 204 30.47 -9.94 -13.79
C LYS A 204 30.34 -10.52 -12.40
N THR A 205 29.65 -9.82 -11.51
CA THR A 205 29.62 -10.15 -10.07
C THR A 205 28.28 -10.60 -9.56
N GLY A 206 27.20 -10.36 -10.32
CA GLY A 206 25.83 -10.54 -9.88
C GLY A 206 25.32 -9.44 -8.92
N LYS A 207 26.20 -8.55 -8.42
CA LYS A 207 25.82 -7.48 -7.48
C LYS A 207 24.74 -6.59 -8.10
N VAL A 208 23.67 -6.32 -7.32
CA VAL A 208 22.61 -5.39 -7.67
C VAL A 208 22.92 -4.03 -7.06
N ILE A 209 22.77 -2.97 -7.85
CA ILE A 209 22.89 -1.58 -7.42
C ILE A 209 21.64 -0.80 -7.79
N GLY A 210 21.27 0.18 -6.98
CA GLY A 210 20.20 1.13 -7.25
C GLY A 210 20.74 2.49 -7.66
N LEU A 211 20.11 3.09 -8.66
CA LEU A 211 20.34 4.47 -9.06
C LEU A 211 19.01 5.22 -9.04
N ASN A 212 19.00 6.35 -8.35
CA ASN A 212 17.84 7.24 -8.35
C ASN A 212 17.60 7.84 -9.73
N ASP A 213 16.35 8.12 -10.05
CA ASP A 213 15.98 9.01 -11.13
C ASP A 213 16.32 10.47 -10.75
N ALA A 214 16.39 11.35 -11.72
CA ALA A 214 16.68 12.76 -11.48
C ALA A 214 15.47 13.46 -10.86
N GLY A 215 15.72 14.38 -9.92
CA GLY A 215 14.68 15.23 -9.34
C GLY A 215 14.11 14.78 -8.01
N ASN A 216 14.41 13.56 -7.53
CA ASN A 216 13.99 13.16 -6.19
C ASN A 216 14.69 13.99 -5.11
N VAL A 217 13.99 14.35 -4.06
CA VAL A 217 14.51 15.19 -2.97
C VAL A 217 14.78 14.33 -1.74
N TYR A 218 15.98 14.44 -1.19
CA TYR A 218 16.42 13.72 0.00
C TYR A 218 16.94 14.69 1.07
N ASP A 219 16.83 14.32 2.33
CA ASP A 219 17.45 15.05 3.44
C ASP A 219 18.96 14.72 3.60
N CYS A 220 19.61 15.30 4.61
CA CYS A 220 21.04 15.10 4.86
C CYS A 220 21.40 13.65 5.23
N GLU A 221 20.47 12.87 5.76
CA GLU A 221 20.64 11.45 6.09
C GLU A 221 20.33 10.52 4.90
N GLY A 222 20.02 11.07 3.72
CA GLY A 222 19.66 10.30 2.53
C GLY A 222 18.28 9.65 2.63
N GLN A 223 17.38 10.24 3.44
CA GLN A 223 16.00 9.80 3.52
C GLN A 223 15.16 10.63 2.55
N LEU A 224 14.26 9.94 1.82
CA LEU A 224 13.40 10.56 0.82
C LEU A 224 12.46 11.58 1.46
N LEU A 225 12.30 12.71 0.82
CA LEU A 225 11.33 13.76 1.16
C LEU A 225 10.21 13.86 0.12
N SER A 226 10.53 13.67 -1.16
CA SER A 226 9.56 13.60 -2.24
C SER A 226 10.14 12.94 -3.49
N TRP A 227 9.31 12.22 -4.23
CA TRP A 227 9.63 11.77 -5.59
C TRP A 227 9.48 12.92 -6.59
N ALA A 228 10.21 12.87 -7.69
CA ALA A 228 10.20 13.92 -8.72
C ALA A 228 8.83 14.16 -9.37
N ASP A 229 7.98 13.14 -9.40
CA ASP A 229 6.66 13.16 -10.04
C ASP A 229 5.50 13.43 -9.05
N GLU A 230 5.79 13.65 -7.78
CA GLU A 230 4.80 13.97 -6.76
C GLU A 230 4.47 15.47 -6.79
N ASP A 231 3.17 15.80 -6.81
CA ASP A 231 2.72 17.19 -6.68
C ASP A 231 2.95 17.67 -5.24
N GLU A 232 4.05 18.40 -5.01
CA GLU A 232 4.47 18.92 -3.69
C GLU A 232 3.38 19.70 -2.92
N ALA A 233 2.30 20.11 -3.58
CA ALA A 233 1.27 20.96 -3.00
C ALA A 233 0.24 20.19 -2.16
N GLU A 234 -0.09 18.95 -2.51
CA GLU A 234 -1.17 18.20 -1.85
C GLU A 234 -0.72 17.60 -0.50
N GLU A 235 0.48 17.03 -0.41
CA GLU A 235 0.99 16.44 0.86
C GLU A 235 1.29 17.49 1.95
N ARG A 236 1.83 18.65 1.57
CA ARG A 236 2.12 19.73 2.55
C ARG A 236 0.88 20.37 3.15
N GLU A 237 -0.25 20.36 2.43
CA GLU A 237 -1.52 20.87 2.95
C GLU A 237 -2.20 19.87 3.89
N GLU A 238 -2.12 18.56 3.66
CA GLU A 238 -2.68 17.54 4.56
C GLU A 238 -1.90 17.48 5.88
N ASP A 239 -0.58 17.37 5.84
CA ASP A 239 0.27 17.36 7.03
C ASP A 239 0.09 18.64 7.89
N SER A 240 -0.12 19.79 7.27
CA SER A 240 -0.35 21.04 8.01
C SER A 240 -1.73 21.10 8.65
N ARG A 241 -2.78 20.63 7.99
CA ARG A 241 -4.16 20.61 8.52
C ARG A 241 -4.33 19.61 9.66
N GLU A 242 -3.71 18.43 9.55
CA GLU A 242 -3.79 17.41 10.60
C GLU A 242 -3.02 17.80 11.87
N THR A 243 -1.94 18.58 11.74
CA THR A 243 -1.14 19.04 12.89
C THR A 243 -1.64 20.32 13.54
N GLU A 244 -2.45 21.13 12.86
CA GLU A 244 -2.95 22.41 13.39
C GLU A 244 -3.81 22.27 14.66
N ASN A 245 -4.55 21.17 14.79
CA ASN A 245 -5.43 20.88 15.93
C ASN A 245 -4.95 19.71 16.81
N ALA A 246 -3.80 19.09 16.50
CA ALA A 246 -3.26 17.99 17.27
C ALA A 246 -2.46 18.50 18.48
N ASP A 247 -2.49 17.72 19.58
CA ASP A 247 -1.63 17.98 20.75
C ASP A 247 -0.15 18.00 20.30
N PRO A 248 0.56 19.11 20.48
CA PRO A 248 1.97 19.25 20.05
C PRO A 248 2.92 18.23 20.66
N ASP A 249 2.54 17.58 21.77
CA ASP A 249 3.30 16.53 22.44
C ASP A 249 2.82 15.12 22.07
N SER A 250 1.82 14.99 21.17
CA SER A 250 1.35 13.69 20.70
C SER A 250 2.41 12.95 19.91
N GLY A 251 2.34 11.62 19.91
CA GLY A 251 3.26 10.78 19.16
C GLY A 251 3.22 11.07 17.65
N TYR A 252 2.07 11.43 17.12
CA TYR A 252 1.88 11.82 15.72
C TYR A 252 2.67 13.10 15.38
N VAL A 253 2.46 14.18 16.13
CA VAL A 253 3.19 15.44 15.92
C VAL A 253 4.69 15.26 16.15
N TYR A 254 5.07 14.41 17.13
CA TYR A 254 6.46 14.07 17.35
C TYR A 254 7.07 13.35 16.15
N ALA A 255 6.37 12.38 15.55
CA ALA A 255 6.84 11.67 14.37
C ALA A 255 7.11 12.63 13.21
N ILE A 256 6.17 13.52 12.89
CA ILE A 256 6.31 14.52 11.83
C ILE A 256 7.48 15.48 12.10
N ARG A 257 7.61 15.98 13.34
CA ARG A 257 8.69 16.90 13.70
C ARG A 257 10.05 16.25 13.74
N SER A 258 10.14 15.02 14.25
CA SER A 258 11.40 14.28 14.34
C SER A 258 11.89 13.79 12.97
N ALA A 259 11.01 13.68 12.01
CA ALA A 259 11.36 13.31 10.64
C ALA A 259 12.05 14.46 9.87
N LYS A 260 11.82 15.73 10.27
CA LYS A 260 12.43 16.88 9.59
C LYS A 260 13.91 16.99 9.94
N ARG A 261 14.78 16.96 8.94
CA ARG A 261 16.22 17.17 9.04
C ARG A 261 16.61 18.34 8.15
N GLU A 262 17.55 19.19 8.63
CA GLU A 262 18.09 20.29 7.83
C GLU A 262 19.06 19.76 6.77
N GLY A 263 19.12 20.45 5.64
CA GLY A 263 20.00 20.14 4.53
C GLY A 263 19.43 19.09 3.59
N THR A 264 19.03 19.54 2.42
CA THR A 264 18.47 18.68 1.36
C THR A 264 19.43 18.57 0.18
N PHE A 265 19.23 17.56 -0.65
CA PHE A 265 19.81 17.46 -1.97
C PHE A 265 18.82 16.86 -2.96
N VAL A 266 19.02 17.22 -4.23
CA VAL A 266 18.21 16.72 -5.35
C VAL A 266 19.05 15.73 -6.13
N THR A 267 18.46 14.59 -6.48
CA THR A 267 19.16 13.56 -7.23
C THR A 267 19.37 13.93 -8.69
N VAL A 268 20.45 13.41 -9.25
CA VAL A 268 20.86 13.59 -10.64
C VAL A 268 20.98 12.24 -11.32
N LYS A 269 20.56 12.16 -12.57
CA LYS A 269 20.77 10.99 -13.42
C LYS A 269 21.14 11.44 -14.83
N GLU A 270 22.27 10.97 -15.32
CA GLU A 270 22.75 11.24 -16.67
C GLU A 270 22.98 9.92 -17.40
N GLU A 271 22.40 9.80 -18.59
CA GLU A 271 22.51 8.61 -19.41
C GLU A 271 23.18 8.91 -20.75
N THR A 272 24.17 8.12 -21.10
CA THR A 272 24.80 8.11 -22.41
C THR A 272 24.59 6.77 -23.11
N ALA A 273 25.09 6.61 -24.32
CA ALA A 273 25.07 5.31 -25.00
C ALA A 273 25.92 4.23 -24.28
N LYS A 274 26.89 4.62 -23.45
CA LYS A 274 27.84 3.70 -22.79
C LYS A 274 27.68 3.64 -21.29
N THR A 275 27.28 4.72 -20.66
CA THR A 275 27.30 4.84 -19.18
C THR A 275 26.00 5.39 -18.64
N ILE A 276 25.75 5.10 -17.38
CA ILE A 276 24.73 5.74 -16.55
C ILE A 276 25.44 6.29 -15.32
N THR A 277 25.23 7.58 -15.03
CA THR A 277 25.75 8.24 -13.83
C THR A 277 24.55 8.70 -12.99
N GLY A 278 24.57 8.41 -11.70
CA GLY A 278 23.47 8.83 -10.80
C GLY A 278 23.82 8.66 -9.32
N ASN A 279 22.92 9.14 -8.47
CA ASN A 279 23.05 8.96 -7.03
C ASN A 279 22.86 7.50 -6.64
N TYR A 280 23.83 6.97 -5.90
CA TYR A 280 23.81 5.57 -5.44
C TYR A 280 22.80 5.38 -4.31
N MET A 281 21.96 4.38 -4.47
CA MET A 281 21.07 3.91 -3.42
C MET A 281 21.77 2.82 -2.63
N ASN A 282 22.12 3.11 -1.38
CA ASN A 282 22.69 2.11 -0.51
C ASN A 282 21.61 1.10 -0.10
N PRO A 283 21.82 -0.21 -0.34
CA PRO A 283 20.78 -1.22 -0.12
C PRO A 283 20.42 -1.47 1.35
N VAL A 284 20.97 -0.72 2.29
CA VAL A 284 20.51 -0.72 3.69
C VAL A 284 19.47 0.36 4.01
N GLY A 285 19.05 1.18 3.02
CA GLY A 285 17.88 2.05 3.13
C GLY A 285 18.15 3.55 3.13
N PHE A 286 19.18 4.04 2.44
CA PHE A 286 19.42 5.48 2.26
C PHE A 286 20.08 5.79 0.92
N THR A 287 19.94 7.03 0.45
CA THR A 287 20.56 7.51 -0.80
C THR A 287 21.80 8.34 -0.49
N GLN A 288 22.89 8.10 -1.21
CA GLN A 288 24.14 8.85 -1.08
C GLN A 288 24.13 10.08 -1.99
N ARG A 289 24.76 11.17 -1.53
CA ARG A 289 24.94 12.37 -2.36
C ARG A 289 25.91 12.16 -3.50
N GLU A 290 26.88 11.26 -3.29
CA GLU A 290 27.90 10.93 -4.26
C GLU A 290 27.31 10.24 -5.48
N LEU A 291 27.83 10.62 -6.64
CA LEU A 291 27.47 10.01 -7.91
C LEU A 291 28.38 8.82 -8.20
N ILE A 292 27.79 7.75 -8.69
CA ILE A 292 28.52 6.64 -9.28
C ILE A 292 28.22 6.55 -10.78
N THR A 293 29.17 6.01 -11.53
CA THR A 293 29.02 5.75 -12.96
C THR A 293 29.14 4.27 -13.23
N ILE A 294 28.19 3.69 -13.93
CA ILE A 294 28.17 2.29 -14.36
C ILE A 294 28.29 2.20 -15.89
N ASP A 295 28.96 1.15 -16.37
CA ASP A 295 29.08 0.84 -17.79
C ASP A 295 27.90 -0.05 -18.23
N ARG A 296 27.17 0.36 -19.26
CA ARG A 296 26.03 -0.41 -19.81
C ARG A 296 26.41 -1.77 -20.39
N SER A 297 27.70 -1.98 -20.73
CA SER A 297 28.21 -3.30 -21.14
C SER A 297 28.43 -4.26 -19.98
N GLU A 298 28.52 -3.75 -18.75
CA GLU A 298 28.75 -4.54 -17.54
C GLU A 298 27.51 -4.67 -16.65
N TYR A 299 26.52 -3.80 -16.82
CA TYR A 299 25.33 -3.74 -15.99
C TYR A 299 24.04 -3.82 -16.81
N ARG A 300 23.20 -4.79 -16.48
CA ARG A 300 21.86 -4.96 -17.04
C ARG A 300 20.81 -4.36 -16.12
N GLN A 301 19.89 -3.56 -16.66
CA GLN A 301 18.73 -3.08 -15.88
C GLN A 301 17.79 -4.25 -15.58
N VAL A 302 17.47 -4.44 -14.31
CA VAL A 302 16.64 -5.55 -13.81
C VAL A 302 15.32 -5.11 -13.20
N LEU A 303 15.20 -3.81 -12.86
CA LEU A 303 13.96 -3.19 -12.42
C LEU A 303 13.92 -1.73 -12.87
N LYS A 304 12.76 -1.28 -13.33
CA LYS A 304 12.49 0.12 -13.70
C LYS A 304 11.03 0.46 -13.47
N LYS A 305 10.70 1.75 -13.45
CA LYS A 305 9.32 2.25 -13.38
C LYS A 305 8.44 1.60 -14.46
N GLY A 306 7.26 1.14 -14.05
CA GLY A 306 6.30 0.40 -14.88
C GLY A 306 6.51 -1.11 -14.92
N ASP A 307 7.57 -1.66 -14.33
CA ASP A 307 7.72 -3.11 -14.18
C ASP A 307 6.77 -3.63 -13.08
N TYR A 308 6.32 -4.89 -13.20
CA TYR A 308 5.45 -5.50 -12.20
C TYR A 308 6.24 -6.23 -11.11
N LEU A 309 5.81 -6.02 -9.87
CA LEU A 309 6.26 -6.68 -8.66
C LEU A 309 5.07 -7.34 -7.94
N ILE A 310 5.34 -8.10 -6.93
CA ILE A 310 4.34 -8.66 -6.01
C ILE A 310 4.49 -7.93 -4.69
N ALA A 311 3.51 -7.08 -4.33
CA ALA A 311 3.49 -6.43 -3.03
C ALA A 311 3.22 -7.47 -1.94
N LEU A 312 4.05 -7.45 -0.89
CA LEU A 312 3.98 -8.33 0.27
C LEU A 312 3.49 -7.52 1.48
N HIS A 313 2.36 -7.95 2.06
CA HIS A 313 1.83 -7.38 3.29
C HIS A 313 1.92 -8.38 4.45
N ILE A 314 2.23 -7.87 5.64
CA ILE A 314 2.51 -8.65 6.84
C ILE A 314 1.28 -8.63 7.77
N PRO A 315 0.38 -9.62 7.75
CA PRO A 315 -0.70 -9.69 8.74
C PRO A 315 -0.14 -9.81 10.16
N GLY A 316 -0.86 -9.32 11.15
CA GLY A 316 -0.49 -9.50 12.56
C GLY A 316 -0.33 -10.97 12.97
N GLY A 317 0.40 -11.24 14.04
CA GLY A 317 0.62 -12.58 14.59
C GLY A 317 2.04 -13.12 14.42
N GLU A 318 2.24 -14.38 14.83
CA GLU A 318 3.54 -15.07 14.81
C GLU A 318 3.97 -15.53 13.42
N GLY A 319 5.23 -15.96 13.29
CA GLY A 319 5.76 -16.58 12.07
C GLY A 319 6.42 -15.61 11.08
N TYR A 320 6.86 -14.43 11.55
CA TYR A 320 7.71 -13.55 10.75
C TYR A 320 9.17 -13.98 10.87
N THR A 321 9.59 -14.93 10.00
CA THR A 321 10.95 -15.49 9.96
C THR A 321 11.46 -15.55 8.52
N PRO A 322 12.80 -15.57 8.30
CA PRO A 322 13.39 -15.71 6.97
C PRO A 322 12.86 -16.92 6.20
N GLU A 323 12.81 -18.08 6.85
CA GLU A 323 12.36 -19.33 6.21
C GLU A 323 10.90 -19.24 5.76
N ARG A 324 10.04 -18.62 6.60
CA ARG A 324 8.62 -18.50 6.29
C ARG A 324 8.37 -17.51 5.16
N ILE A 325 9.13 -16.42 5.13
CA ILE A 325 9.03 -15.42 4.05
C ILE A 325 9.49 -16.03 2.72
N HIS A 326 10.61 -16.76 2.71
CA HIS A 326 11.08 -17.47 1.52
C HIS A 326 10.06 -18.49 1.01
N HIS A 327 9.46 -19.27 1.92
CA HIS A 327 8.44 -20.24 1.54
C HIS A 327 7.23 -19.54 0.89
N SER A 328 6.72 -18.51 1.54
CA SER A 328 5.56 -17.75 1.04
C SER A 328 5.86 -17.04 -0.29
N MET A 329 7.06 -16.48 -0.47
CA MET A 329 7.47 -15.86 -1.74
C MET A 329 7.54 -16.88 -2.88
N ARG A 330 8.03 -18.09 -2.66
CA ARG A 330 8.02 -19.16 -3.68
C ARG A 330 6.60 -19.51 -4.10
N LEU A 331 5.70 -19.69 -3.13
CA LEU A 331 4.29 -19.92 -3.42
C LEU A 331 3.66 -18.78 -4.23
N ALA A 332 4.03 -17.53 -3.92
CA ALA A 332 3.54 -16.36 -4.64
C ALA A 332 4.08 -16.32 -6.08
N LEU A 333 5.37 -16.59 -6.31
CA LEU A 333 5.93 -16.68 -7.65
C LEU A 333 5.24 -17.74 -8.51
N ASP A 334 5.00 -18.93 -7.94
CA ASP A 334 4.30 -20.01 -8.62
C ASP A 334 2.85 -19.61 -8.93
N PHE A 335 2.15 -19.00 -7.96
CA PHE A 335 0.77 -18.56 -8.10
C PHE A 335 0.63 -17.51 -9.20
N PHE A 336 1.40 -16.42 -9.13
CA PHE A 336 1.30 -15.32 -10.09
C PHE A 336 1.77 -15.73 -11.48
N SER A 337 2.83 -16.53 -11.61
CA SER A 337 3.27 -17.06 -12.90
C SER A 337 2.21 -17.93 -13.56
N LYS A 338 1.41 -18.65 -12.79
CA LYS A 338 0.36 -19.53 -13.30
C LYS A 338 -0.93 -18.80 -13.66
N TYR A 339 -1.39 -17.90 -12.79
CA TYR A 339 -2.73 -17.32 -12.89
C TYR A 339 -2.75 -15.89 -13.42
N TYR A 340 -1.59 -15.23 -13.46
CA TYR A 340 -1.37 -13.86 -13.98
C TYR A 340 -0.16 -13.81 -14.93
N PRO A 341 -0.09 -14.74 -15.94
CA PRO A 341 1.08 -14.83 -16.83
C PRO A 341 1.31 -13.57 -17.68
N GLU A 342 0.28 -12.73 -17.82
CA GLU A 342 0.38 -11.43 -18.50
C GLU A 342 1.22 -10.39 -17.73
N LEU A 343 1.45 -10.62 -16.42
CA LEU A 343 2.27 -9.78 -15.58
C LEU A 343 3.65 -10.44 -15.41
N ASP A 344 4.66 -9.85 -16.03
CA ASP A 344 6.06 -10.32 -15.87
C ASP A 344 6.62 -9.86 -14.53
N MET A 345 6.29 -10.59 -13.47
CA MET A 345 6.70 -10.27 -12.10
C MET A 345 8.23 -10.32 -11.93
N LYS A 346 8.85 -9.16 -11.66
CA LYS A 346 10.31 -9.03 -11.49
C LYS A 346 10.77 -9.44 -10.10
N GLY A 347 9.89 -9.47 -9.12
CA GLY A 347 10.20 -9.79 -7.73
C GLY A 347 9.11 -9.33 -6.78
N PHE A 348 9.52 -8.90 -5.59
CA PHE A 348 8.62 -8.46 -4.52
C PHE A 348 8.90 -7.01 -4.12
N TRP A 349 7.85 -6.35 -3.68
CA TRP A 349 7.86 -5.02 -3.09
C TRP A 349 7.16 -5.05 -1.73
N SER A 350 7.59 -4.22 -0.81
CA SER A 350 6.86 -3.92 0.41
C SER A 350 7.39 -2.63 1.02
N SER A 351 6.59 -2.01 1.88
CA SER A 351 7.00 -0.87 2.68
C SER A 351 6.62 -1.10 4.13
N SER A 352 7.54 -0.84 5.06
CA SER A 352 7.28 -1.04 6.48
C SER A 352 8.33 -0.37 7.36
N TRP A 353 7.92 0.07 8.54
CA TRP A 353 8.82 0.46 9.62
C TRP A 353 9.70 -0.69 10.13
N LEU A 354 9.30 -1.96 9.90
CA LEU A 354 10.06 -3.17 10.29
C LEU A 354 11.38 -3.33 9.52
N TYR A 355 11.57 -2.62 8.42
CA TYR A 355 12.77 -2.72 7.58
C TYR A 355 13.82 -1.66 7.90
N ASP A 356 13.49 -0.69 8.76
CA ASP A 356 14.44 0.36 9.16
C ASP A 356 15.67 -0.25 9.85
N LYS A 357 16.84 -0.01 9.28
CA LYS A 357 18.13 -0.51 9.81
C LYS A 357 18.39 -0.06 11.25
N ARG A 358 17.80 1.06 11.67
CA ARG A 358 17.91 1.59 13.04
C ARG A 358 17.31 0.66 14.09
N LEU A 359 16.41 -0.25 13.70
CA LEU A 359 15.86 -1.24 14.62
C LEU A 359 16.94 -2.14 15.23
N GLU A 360 18.05 -2.39 14.54
CA GLU A 360 19.17 -3.15 15.08
C GLU A 360 19.78 -2.51 16.32
N LEU A 361 19.73 -1.17 16.44
CA LEU A 361 20.23 -0.45 17.61
C LEU A 361 19.37 -0.71 18.86
N ILE A 362 18.13 -1.19 18.67
CA ILE A 362 17.17 -1.42 19.75
C ILE A 362 17.06 -2.89 20.10
N ILE A 363 16.85 -3.73 19.08
CA ILE A 363 16.59 -5.17 19.29
C ILE A 363 17.81 -6.04 19.05
N GLY A 364 18.89 -5.46 18.51
CA GLY A 364 20.12 -6.17 18.15
C GLY A 364 20.04 -6.93 16.84
N LYS A 365 21.20 -7.31 16.31
CA LYS A 365 21.33 -8.22 15.19
C LYS A 365 20.88 -9.64 15.56
N ASN A 366 20.64 -10.49 14.57
CA ASN A 366 20.24 -11.90 14.73
C ASN A 366 18.86 -12.08 15.40
N ARG A 367 17.92 -11.18 15.11
CA ARG A 367 16.51 -11.32 15.43
C ARG A 367 15.72 -11.60 14.14
N ASN A 368 14.58 -12.27 14.25
CA ASN A 368 13.76 -12.57 13.06
C ASN A 368 13.48 -11.33 12.21
N ILE A 369 13.13 -10.20 12.85
CA ILE A 369 12.84 -8.94 12.16
C ILE A 369 14.09 -8.46 11.39
N THR A 370 15.24 -8.39 12.03
CA THR A 370 16.49 -7.93 11.40
C THR A 370 16.99 -8.90 10.35
N ASN A 371 16.94 -10.21 10.62
CA ASN A 371 17.35 -11.24 9.65
C ASN A 371 16.46 -11.24 8.40
N VAL A 372 15.16 -10.95 8.53
CA VAL A 372 14.28 -10.80 7.37
C VAL A 372 14.63 -9.55 6.59
N ALA A 373 14.84 -8.41 7.27
CA ALA A 373 15.25 -7.16 6.62
C ALA A 373 16.59 -7.26 5.89
N ASP A 374 17.48 -8.15 6.34
CA ASP A 374 18.79 -8.37 5.70
C ASP A 374 18.71 -9.08 4.34
N LEU A 375 17.57 -9.71 4.01
CA LEU A 375 17.34 -10.32 2.69
C LEU A 375 16.94 -9.29 1.61
N MET A 376 16.80 -8.02 1.95
CA MET A 376 16.12 -7.02 1.14
C MET A 376 17.10 -5.99 0.55
N PHE A 377 16.85 -5.57 -0.68
CA PHE A 377 17.31 -4.28 -1.17
C PHE A 377 16.39 -3.22 -0.56
N ARG A 378 16.87 -2.52 0.44
CA ARG A 378 16.12 -1.49 1.16
C ARG A 378 16.33 -0.12 0.52
N TYR A 379 15.31 0.71 0.56
CA TYR A 379 15.37 2.11 0.13
C TYR A 379 14.50 2.97 1.04
N SER A 380 14.76 4.26 1.09
CA SER A 380 13.90 5.20 1.83
C SER A 380 12.59 5.41 1.08
N ASP A 381 11.45 5.29 1.77
CA ASP A 381 10.12 5.34 1.18
C ASP A 381 9.38 6.66 1.44
N GLY A 382 10.04 7.64 2.03
CA GLY A 382 9.50 8.99 2.20
C GLY A 382 8.54 9.18 3.36
N GLU A 383 7.97 8.13 3.93
CA GLU A 383 7.11 8.24 5.10
C GLU A 383 7.89 8.58 6.37
N ASN A 384 7.31 9.41 7.20
CA ASN A 384 7.89 9.98 8.42
C ASN A 384 7.93 9.03 9.64
N GLY A 385 7.75 7.72 9.43
CA GLY A 385 7.80 6.71 10.50
C GLY A 385 6.57 6.65 11.40
N HIS A 386 5.47 7.35 11.09
CA HIS A 386 4.23 7.31 11.90
C HIS A 386 3.62 5.90 11.97
N MET A 387 3.82 5.06 10.97
CA MET A 387 3.39 3.66 10.95
C MET A 387 3.92 2.85 12.14
N LEU A 388 5.10 3.19 12.67
CA LEU A 388 5.62 2.58 13.90
C LEU A 388 4.68 2.87 15.09
N TYR A 389 4.19 4.10 15.23
CA TYR A 389 3.29 4.47 16.32
C TYR A 389 1.96 3.73 16.23
N ILE A 390 1.38 3.65 15.03
CA ILE A 390 0.11 2.94 14.79
C ILE A 390 0.27 1.45 15.16
N HIS A 391 1.28 0.79 14.64
CA HIS A 391 1.42 -0.66 14.79
C HIS A 391 2.04 -1.08 16.12
N LEU A 392 2.98 -0.32 16.66
CA LEU A 392 3.67 -0.66 17.88
C LEU A 392 2.90 -0.25 19.13
N TYR A 393 2.28 0.93 19.10
CA TYR A 393 1.58 1.51 20.25
C TYR A 393 0.06 1.51 20.11
N GLN A 394 -0.47 1.38 18.91
CA GLN A 394 -1.90 1.38 18.56
C GLN A 394 -2.62 2.69 18.96
N ASP A 395 -1.89 3.79 19.00
CA ASP A 395 -2.40 5.09 19.41
C ASP A 395 -1.44 6.19 18.96
N LEU A 396 -1.95 7.19 18.25
CA LEU A 396 -1.17 8.37 17.83
C LEU A 396 -1.39 9.58 18.76
N GLY A 397 -2.46 9.56 19.57
CA GLY A 397 -2.89 10.70 20.36
C GLY A 397 -2.16 10.89 21.69
N ARG A 398 -1.38 9.90 22.15
CA ARG A 398 -0.65 9.99 23.43
C ARG A 398 0.66 10.73 23.28
N THR A 399 1.10 11.36 24.38
CA THR A 399 2.46 11.86 24.44
C THR A 399 3.45 10.71 24.42
N LEU A 400 4.61 10.92 23.80
CA LEU A 400 5.62 9.87 23.65
C LEU A 400 6.03 9.22 25.00
N ARG A 401 6.04 9.98 26.09
CA ARG A 401 6.40 9.50 27.42
C ARG A 401 5.36 8.55 28.02
N ASP A 402 4.10 8.70 27.63
CA ASP A 402 2.96 7.97 28.17
C ASP A 402 2.62 6.69 27.39
N TYR A 403 3.37 6.39 26.34
CA TYR A 403 3.18 5.15 25.61
C TYR A 403 3.52 3.92 26.45
N PRO A 404 2.72 2.86 26.35
CA PRO A 404 2.95 1.64 27.11
C PRO A 404 4.24 0.96 26.68
N CYS A 405 4.99 0.43 27.65
CA CYS A 405 6.24 -0.31 27.45
C CYS A 405 6.09 -1.74 27.94
N LYS A 406 5.14 -2.47 27.37
CA LYS A 406 4.85 -3.88 27.69
C LYS A 406 5.90 -4.84 27.12
N THR A 407 6.57 -4.44 26.03
CA THR A 407 7.60 -5.25 25.38
C THR A 407 8.94 -4.51 25.37
N SER A 408 10.04 -5.26 25.19
CA SER A 408 11.39 -4.68 25.05
C SER A 408 11.48 -3.77 23.81
N LEU A 409 10.78 -4.12 22.74
CA LEU A 409 10.73 -3.31 21.53
C LEU A 409 10.00 -1.97 21.77
N GLN A 410 8.83 -1.98 22.42
CA GLN A 410 8.12 -0.75 22.80
C GLN A 410 8.97 0.18 23.66
N LYS A 411 9.65 -0.39 24.67
CA LYS A 411 10.54 0.38 25.55
C LYS A 411 11.72 0.95 24.77
N GLY A 412 12.41 0.12 24.01
CA GLY A 412 13.60 0.53 23.24
C GLY A 412 13.27 1.59 22.21
N ALA A 413 12.15 1.44 21.46
CA ALA A 413 11.70 2.42 20.47
C ALA A 413 11.36 3.76 21.13
N ARG A 414 10.63 3.77 22.27
CA ARG A 414 10.33 4.99 23.00
C ARG A 414 11.60 5.69 23.49
N ASP A 415 12.51 4.96 24.12
CA ASP A 415 13.75 5.52 24.67
C ASP A 415 14.65 6.08 23.56
N PHE A 416 14.68 5.42 22.37
CA PHE A 416 15.38 5.88 21.18
C PHE A 416 14.82 7.20 20.63
N LEU A 417 13.49 7.30 20.55
CA LEU A 417 12.80 8.51 20.10
C LEU A 417 12.98 9.66 21.10
N LEU A 418 12.87 9.40 22.41
CA LEU A 418 13.10 10.40 23.47
C LEU A 418 14.54 10.93 23.49
N ALA A 419 15.50 10.18 22.96
CA ALA A 419 16.88 10.64 22.76
C ALA A 419 17.04 11.59 21.54
N GLY A 420 15.94 11.92 20.83
CA GLY A 420 15.94 12.80 19.66
C GLY A 420 16.22 12.08 18.33
N ASN A 421 16.25 10.75 18.34
CA ASN A 421 16.38 9.95 17.12
C ASN A 421 15.03 9.80 16.41
N ARG A 422 15.05 9.24 15.21
CA ARG A 422 13.84 8.94 14.41
C ARG A 422 13.84 7.53 13.87
N PHE A 423 12.66 7.04 13.51
CA PHE A 423 12.47 5.92 12.60
C PHE A 423 11.94 6.42 11.26
N CYS A 424 12.22 5.67 10.22
CA CYS A 424 11.70 5.94 8.88
C CYS A 424 10.96 4.70 8.38
N THR A 425 9.92 4.92 7.61
CA THR A 425 9.35 3.85 6.81
C THR A 425 10.34 3.55 5.68
N THR A 426 10.60 2.26 5.51
CA THR A 426 11.62 1.77 4.57
C THR A 426 10.94 0.86 3.56
N GLY A 427 11.10 1.17 2.29
CA GLY A 427 10.69 0.29 1.21
C GLY A 427 11.70 -0.84 0.99
N MET A 428 11.23 -1.93 0.41
CA MET A 428 12.08 -3.06 0.05
C MET A 428 11.76 -3.59 -1.34
N ILE A 429 12.80 -4.03 -2.04
CA ILE A 429 12.72 -4.87 -3.22
C ILE A 429 13.46 -6.18 -2.95
N ILE A 430 12.84 -7.30 -3.33
CA ILE A 430 13.53 -8.60 -3.47
C ILE A 430 13.27 -9.08 -4.89
N LEU A 431 14.29 -9.07 -5.73
CA LEU A 431 14.17 -9.56 -7.09
C LEU A 431 13.93 -11.08 -7.12
N LYS A 432 13.34 -11.57 -8.19
CA LYS A 432 12.98 -12.99 -8.34
C LYS A 432 14.16 -13.93 -8.11
N GLU A 433 15.35 -13.58 -8.57
CA GLU A 433 16.55 -14.40 -8.40
C GLU A 433 16.93 -14.54 -6.92
N GLU A 434 16.97 -13.43 -6.16
CA GLU A 434 17.29 -13.42 -4.73
C GLU A 434 16.16 -14.02 -3.88
N ALA A 435 14.92 -13.88 -4.28
CA ALA A 435 13.79 -14.55 -3.64
C ALA A 435 13.93 -16.09 -3.71
N LEU A 436 14.62 -16.62 -4.72
CA LEU A 436 14.88 -18.05 -4.90
C LEU A 436 16.19 -18.51 -4.26
N SER A 437 17.28 -17.70 -4.34
CA SER A 437 18.61 -18.05 -3.83
C SER A 437 18.79 -17.72 -2.35
N GLY A 438 18.17 -16.66 -1.86
CA GLY A 438 18.36 -16.13 -0.51
C GLY A 438 19.61 -15.26 -0.38
N ASP A 439 20.18 -14.79 -1.49
CA ASP A 439 21.35 -13.93 -1.48
C ASP A 439 20.99 -12.53 -0.94
N VAL A 440 21.94 -11.90 -0.27
CA VAL A 440 21.80 -10.56 0.28
C VAL A 440 22.32 -9.50 -0.69
N TYR A 441 21.76 -8.27 -0.60
CA TYR A 441 22.07 -7.18 -1.52
C TYR A 441 23.24 -6.29 -1.08
N TYR A 442 23.52 -6.21 0.22
CA TYR A 442 24.48 -5.27 0.78
C TYR A 442 25.78 -5.96 1.22
N THR A 443 26.83 -5.16 1.32
CA THR A 443 28.15 -5.54 1.80
C THR A 443 28.40 -4.96 3.21
N GLU A 444 29.49 -5.37 3.86
CA GLU A 444 29.95 -4.78 5.12
C GLU A 444 30.27 -3.28 4.96
N GLU A 445 30.75 -2.87 3.77
CA GLU A 445 31.00 -1.45 3.46
C GLU A 445 29.72 -0.65 3.37
N ASP A 446 28.65 -1.19 2.77
CA ASP A 446 27.35 -0.56 2.69
C ASP A 446 26.76 -0.34 4.11
N GLU A 447 26.87 -1.34 4.98
CA GLU A 447 26.43 -1.24 6.37
C GLU A 447 27.28 -0.24 7.18
N LYS A 448 28.58 -0.26 6.99
CA LYS A 448 29.49 0.68 7.65
C LYS A 448 29.18 2.13 7.25
N ALA A 449 28.92 2.38 5.97
CA ALA A 449 28.55 3.70 5.48
C ALA A 449 27.28 4.24 6.16
N PHE A 450 26.28 3.38 6.38
CA PHE A 450 25.06 3.75 7.12
C PHE A 450 25.37 4.17 8.56
N PHE A 451 26.13 3.39 9.30
CA PHE A 451 26.43 3.73 10.71
C PHE A 451 27.39 4.93 10.84
N GLU A 452 28.28 5.16 9.87
CA GLU A 452 29.11 6.37 9.84
C GLU A 452 28.24 7.62 9.59
N LEU A 453 27.26 7.56 8.69
CA LEU A 453 26.31 8.63 8.45
C LEU A 453 25.50 8.93 9.73
N MET A 454 24.97 7.89 10.40
CA MET A 454 24.23 8.05 11.65
C MET A 454 25.06 8.73 12.75
N LYS A 455 26.36 8.41 12.87
CA LYS A 455 27.27 9.05 13.83
C LYS A 455 27.55 10.52 13.49
N ALA A 456 27.75 10.81 12.21
CA ALA A 456 27.99 12.19 11.74
C ALA A 456 26.82 13.12 12.07
N GLU A 457 25.59 12.61 12.01
CA GLU A 457 24.36 13.33 12.33
C GLU A 457 24.03 13.34 13.86
N GLY A 458 24.93 12.83 14.71
CA GLY A 458 24.81 12.90 16.16
C GLY A 458 23.89 11.83 16.77
N ILE A 459 23.51 10.82 16.01
CA ILE A 459 22.76 9.67 16.52
C ILE A 459 23.69 8.85 17.42
N LYS A 460 23.29 8.70 18.67
CA LYS A 460 24.00 7.86 19.64
C LYS A 460 23.73 6.37 19.32
N CYS A 461 24.65 5.79 18.58
CA CYS A 461 24.68 4.34 18.34
C CYS A 461 25.14 3.60 19.59
#